data_53d91368f23b053da3e41209fd65bac2
#
_entry.id   53d91368f23b053da3e41209fd65bac2
#
_cell.length_a   1.000
_cell.length_b   1.000
_cell.length_c   1.000
_cell.angle_alpha   90.00
_cell.angle_beta   90.00
_cell.angle_gamma   90.00
#
_symmetry.space_group_name_H-M   'P 1'
#
loop_
_entity.id
_entity.type
_entity.pdbx_description
1 polymer ?
#
loop_
_entity_poly.entity_id
_entity_poly.type
_entity_poly.pdbx_seq_one_letter_code
_entity_poly.pdbx_strand_id
1 'polypeptide(L)'
;MVRSRRDSHVRPGRVGRLQLVSMSTPRLRRAHFAELSPFEVYGLCRLRVDVFVVEQECPYPELDGRDVEPSTVHVWFEDDGAVLATIRVLDDGATRAIGRVATAASARGQGLAARLMEEGLALCEGFPVTLGAQAHLEGWYERFGFRRSGEGYVEDGIPHVPMRREPA
;
A
#
# COMPACT_ATOMS: atom_id res chain seq x y z
N MET A 1 -48.92 48.97 -36.76
CA MET A 1 -47.65 48.99 -36.01
C MET A 1 -47.74 48.05 -34.78
N VAL A 2 -47.46 46.77 -34.93
CA VAL A 2 -47.69 45.77 -33.89
C VAL A 2 -46.35 45.10 -33.65
N ARG A 3 -45.84 45.22 -32.41
CA ARG A 3 -44.56 44.59 -31.97
C ARG A 3 -44.82 43.16 -31.53
N SER A 4 -44.15 42.23 -32.20
CA SER A 4 -44.07 40.82 -31.86
C SER A 4 -43.28 40.63 -30.56
N ARG A 5 -43.88 39.92 -29.58
CA ARG A 5 -43.19 39.42 -28.38
C ARG A 5 -42.46 38.14 -28.75
N ARG A 6 -41.17 38.08 -28.44
CA ARG A 6 -40.34 36.84 -28.54
C ARG A 6 -40.52 36.04 -27.25
N ASP A 7 -41.08 34.85 -27.38
CA ASP A 7 -41.10 33.84 -26.32
C ASP A 7 -39.70 33.25 -26.13
N SER A 8 -39.14 33.47 -24.95
CA SER A 8 -37.88 32.87 -24.52
C SER A 8 -38.17 31.46 -23.96
N HIS A 9 -37.87 30.44 -24.75
CA HIS A 9 -37.89 29.05 -24.30
C HIS A 9 -36.69 28.81 -23.35
N VAL A 10 -36.98 28.72 -22.05
CA VAL A 10 -36.05 28.22 -21.04
C VAL A 10 -35.96 26.68 -21.21
N ARG A 11 -34.81 26.18 -21.60
CA ARG A 11 -34.54 24.74 -21.64
C ARG A 11 -34.33 24.23 -20.21
N PRO A 12 -34.99 23.12 -19.79
CA PRO A 12 -34.79 22.55 -18.47
C PRO A 12 -33.35 22.01 -18.39
N GLY A 13 -32.63 22.39 -17.32
CA GLY A 13 -31.28 21.94 -17.02
C GLY A 13 -31.20 20.44 -16.90
N ARG A 14 -30.19 19.88 -17.54
CA ARG A 14 -29.82 18.47 -17.46
C ARG A 14 -29.41 18.18 -16.03
N VAL A 15 -30.26 17.51 -15.27
CA VAL A 15 -29.94 16.99 -13.93
C VAL A 15 -28.81 15.97 -14.12
N GLY A 16 -27.64 16.31 -13.63
CA GLY A 16 -26.47 15.42 -13.65
C GLY A 16 -26.82 14.10 -12.96
N ARG A 17 -26.70 13.02 -13.70
CA ARG A 17 -26.82 11.65 -13.18
C ARG A 17 -25.70 11.48 -12.16
N LEU A 18 -26.04 11.47 -10.87
CA LEU A 18 -25.15 10.98 -9.83
C LEU A 18 -24.73 9.55 -10.22
N GLN A 19 -23.49 9.39 -10.70
CA GLN A 19 -22.91 8.07 -10.82
C GLN A 19 -22.78 7.52 -9.40
N LEU A 20 -23.59 6.52 -9.08
CA LEU A 20 -23.35 5.64 -7.94
C LEU A 20 -21.97 5.04 -8.17
N VAL A 21 -20.97 5.51 -7.42
CA VAL A 21 -19.67 4.84 -7.33
C VAL A 21 -19.98 3.49 -6.73
N SER A 22 -19.92 2.45 -7.55
CA SER A 22 -20.01 1.06 -7.09
C SER A 22 -18.85 0.88 -6.11
N MET A 23 -19.14 0.77 -4.83
CA MET A 23 -18.14 0.45 -3.82
C MET A 23 -17.86 -1.05 -3.95
N SER A 24 -16.97 -1.41 -4.88
CA SER A 24 -16.46 -2.77 -4.93
C SER A 24 -15.60 -3.00 -3.69
N THR A 25 -15.64 -4.22 -3.16
CA THR A 25 -14.80 -4.59 -2.03
C THR A 25 -13.38 -4.81 -2.54
N PRO A 26 -12.34 -4.14 -1.97
CA PRO A 26 -10.97 -4.36 -2.39
C PRO A 26 -10.58 -5.84 -2.33
N ARG A 27 -9.96 -6.33 -3.39
CA ARG A 27 -9.54 -7.73 -3.54
C ARG A 27 -8.11 -7.89 -3.04
N LEU A 28 -7.90 -8.86 -2.15
CA LEU A 28 -6.58 -9.28 -1.74
C LEU A 28 -5.91 -10.11 -2.84
N ARG A 29 -4.67 -9.80 -3.16
CA ARG A 29 -3.83 -10.50 -4.12
C ARG A 29 -2.46 -10.79 -3.52
N ARG A 30 -1.84 -11.86 -4.00
CA ARG A 30 -0.43 -12.20 -3.70
C ARG A 30 0.19 -12.91 -4.89
N ALA A 31 1.46 -12.63 -5.16
CA ALA A 31 2.22 -13.27 -6.23
C ALA A 31 3.73 -13.07 -6.04
N HIS A 32 4.51 -13.98 -6.62
CA HIS A 32 5.92 -13.73 -6.91
C HIS A 32 6.06 -12.83 -8.13
N PHE A 33 7.20 -12.13 -8.25
CA PHE A 33 7.42 -11.17 -9.33
C PHE A 33 7.18 -11.78 -10.74
N ALA A 34 7.64 -13.00 -10.96
CA ALA A 34 7.49 -13.68 -12.25
C ALA A 34 6.02 -13.97 -12.66
N GLU A 35 5.11 -13.91 -11.70
CA GLU A 35 3.67 -14.16 -11.91
C GLU A 35 2.89 -12.86 -12.13
N LEU A 36 3.51 -11.70 -11.88
CA LEU A 36 2.88 -10.41 -12.02
C LEU A 36 2.77 -9.99 -13.49
N SER A 37 1.62 -9.48 -13.86
CA SER A 37 1.48 -8.77 -15.12
C SER A 37 2.22 -7.42 -15.11
N PRO A 38 2.57 -6.86 -16.27
CA PRO A 38 3.19 -5.53 -16.33
C PRO A 38 2.36 -4.43 -15.65
N PHE A 39 1.03 -4.54 -15.67
CA PHE A 39 0.14 -3.56 -15.02
C PHE A 39 0.19 -3.68 -13.50
N GLU A 40 0.26 -4.89 -12.95
CA GLU A 40 0.42 -5.11 -11.50
C GLU A 40 1.77 -4.61 -11.02
N VAL A 41 2.86 -4.93 -11.73
CA VAL A 41 4.20 -4.38 -11.44
C VAL A 41 4.16 -2.85 -11.42
N TYR A 42 3.60 -2.23 -12.47
CA TYR A 42 3.49 -0.77 -12.55
C TYR A 42 2.67 -0.20 -11.39
N GLY A 43 1.52 -0.82 -11.06
CA GLY A 43 0.65 -0.38 -9.96
C GLY A 43 1.32 -0.44 -8.60
N LEU A 44 2.04 -1.53 -8.30
CA LEU A 44 2.80 -1.72 -7.07
C LEU A 44 3.93 -0.67 -6.95
N CYS A 45 4.74 -0.53 -8.01
CA CYS A 45 5.82 0.46 -8.03
C CYS A 45 5.29 1.90 -7.90
N ARG A 46 4.22 2.22 -8.63
CA ARG A 46 3.60 3.55 -8.58
C ARG A 46 3.13 3.90 -7.17
N LEU A 47 2.36 3.02 -6.51
CA LEU A 47 1.89 3.28 -5.15
C LEU A 47 3.05 3.52 -4.19
N ARG A 48 4.10 2.72 -4.27
CA ARG A 48 5.27 2.84 -3.40
C ARG A 48 6.02 4.15 -3.64
N VAL A 49 6.23 4.52 -4.90
CA VAL A 49 6.84 5.81 -5.25
C VAL A 49 5.98 6.98 -4.78
N ASP A 50 4.65 6.92 -5.00
CA ASP A 50 3.73 7.98 -4.57
C ASP A 50 3.79 8.18 -3.05
N VAL A 51 3.89 7.10 -2.26
CA VAL A 51 3.91 7.17 -0.78
C VAL A 51 5.30 7.47 -0.24
N PHE A 52 6.32 6.71 -0.63
CA PHE A 52 7.64 6.80 0.01
C PHE A 52 8.52 7.91 -0.54
N VAL A 53 8.38 8.23 -1.83
CA VAL A 53 9.23 9.24 -2.47
C VAL A 53 8.53 10.59 -2.56
N VAL A 54 7.29 10.61 -3.09
CA VAL A 54 6.60 11.88 -3.36
C VAL A 54 5.98 12.45 -2.09
N GLU A 55 5.14 11.67 -1.39
CA GLU A 55 4.43 12.16 -0.20
C GLU A 55 5.37 12.42 0.98
N GLN A 56 6.35 11.55 1.20
CA GLN A 56 7.33 11.69 2.29
C GLN A 56 8.48 12.64 1.95
N GLU A 57 8.50 13.18 0.72
CA GLU A 57 9.58 14.07 0.21
C GLU A 57 10.97 13.47 0.40
N CYS A 58 11.08 12.16 0.25
CA CYS A 58 12.29 11.38 0.51
C CYS A 58 12.85 10.80 -0.79
N PRO A 59 13.78 11.49 -1.48
CA PRO A 59 14.36 11.01 -2.72
C PRO A 59 15.41 9.92 -2.45
N TYR A 60 15.01 8.66 -2.58
CA TYR A 60 15.88 7.49 -2.46
C TYR A 60 15.56 6.43 -3.52
N PRO A 61 16.45 5.45 -3.77
CA PRO A 61 16.18 4.36 -4.71
C PRO A 61 15.13 3.38 -4.16
N GLU A 62 13.85 3.68 -4.37
CA GLU A 62 12.74 2.83 -3.90
C GLU A 62 12.80 1.41 -4.47
N LEU A 63 13.21 1.28 -5.74
CA LEU A 63 13.38 0.00 -6.40
C LEU A 63 14.79 -0.54 -6.10
N ASP A 64 14.91 -1.35 -5.06
CA ASP A 64 16.18 -1.84 -4.49
C ASP A 64 16.68 -3.16 -5.10
N GLY A 65 16.00 -3.66 -6.14
CA GLY A 65 16.34 -4.92 -6.81
C GLY A 65 15.80 -6.18 -6.11
N ARG A 66 15.35 -6.09 -4.87
CA ARG A 66 14.84 -7.24 -4.11
C ARG A 66 13.41 -7.65 -4.51
N ASP A 67 12.73 -6.83 -5.29
CA ASP A 67 11.39 -7.14 -5.80
C ASP A 67 11.37 -8.35 -6.73
N VAL A 68 12.49 -8.58 -7.45
CA VAL A 68 12.63 -9.64 -8.45
C VAL A 68 13.29 -10.90 -7.91
N GLU A 69 13.65 -10.95 -6.64
CA GLU A 69 14.16 -12.17 -5.99
C GLU A 69 13.10 -13.28 -6.09
N PRO A 70 13.47 -14.52 -6.47
CA PRO A 70 12.48 -15.59 -6.71
C PRO A 70 11.60 -15.93 -5.51
N SER A 71 12.10 -15.73 -4.28
CA SER A 71 11.40 -16.00 -3.03
C SER A 71 10.57 -14.81 -2.53
N THR A 72 10.73 -13.63 -3.12
CA THR A 72 9.98 -12.45 -2.73
C THR A 72 8.50 -12.61 -3.07
N VAL A 73 7.63 -12.31 -2.08
CA VAL A 73 6.18 -12.31 -2.27
C VAL A 73 5.65 -10.89 -2.13
N HIS A 74 4.95 -10.43 -3.16
CA HIS A 74 4.15 -9.19 -3.13
C HIS A 74 2.75 -9.52 -2.66
N VAL A 75 2.24 -8.75 -1.70
CA VAL A 75 0.86 -8.87 -1.20
C VAL A 75 0.19 -7.51 -1.28
N TRP A 76 -0.99 -7.43 -1.90
CA TRP A 76 -1.64 -6.14 -2.11
C TRP A 76 -3.16 -6.23 -2.11
N PHE A 77 -3.80 -5.10 -1.88
CA PHE A 77 -5.21 -4.89 -2.19
C PHE A 77 -5.36 -4.08 -3.45
N GLU A 78 -6.26 -4.51 -4.32
CA GLU A 78 -6.64 -3.80 -5.54
C GLU A 78 -8.14 -3.60 -5.64
N ASP A 79 -8.53 -2.53 -6.32
CA ASP A 79 -9.91 -2.26 -6.73
C ASP A 79 -9.89 -1.66 -8.14
N ASP A 80 -10.62 -2.27 -9.06
CA ASP A 80 -10.70 -1.87 -10.48
C ASP A 80 -9.32 -1.61 -11.12
N GLY A 81 -8.35 -2.50 -10.84
CA GLY A 81 -6.97 -2.42 -11.34
C GLY A 81 -6.08 -1.38 -10.65
N ALA A 82 -6.60 -0.64 -9.68
CA ALA A 82 -5.79 0.26 -8.87
C ALA A 82 -5.26 -0.44 -7.61
N VAL A 83 -3.95 -0.38 -7.36
CA VAL A 83 -3.34 -0.87 -6.13
C VAL A 83 -3.62 0.11 -5.01
N LEU A 84 -4.30 -0.33 -3.96
CA LEU A 84 -4.73 0.50 -2.83
C LEU A 84 -3.80 0.41 -1.62
N ALA A 85 -3.22 -0.74 -1.37
CA ALA A 85 -2.26 -0.99 -0.31
C ALA A 85 -1.35 -2.16 -0.69
N THR A 86 -0.13 -2.16 -0.21
CA THR A 86 0.86 -3.21 -0.50
C THR A 86 1.78 -3.47 0.67
N ILE A 87 2.32 -4.68 0.72
CA ILE A 87 3.51 -5.06 1.48
C ILE A 87 4.39 -5.96 0.61
N ARG A 88 5.64 -6.09 1.01
CA ARG A 88 6.61 -7.04 0.43
C ARG A 88 7.14 -7.96 1.54
N VAL A 89 7.15 -9.28 1.28
CA VAL A 89 7.74 -10.29 2.14
C VAL A 89 8.99 -10.81 1.48
N LEU A 90 10.11 -10.76 2.20
CA LEU A 90 11.42 -11.22 1.76
C LEU A 90 11.83 -12.47 2.52
N ASP A 91 12.56 -13.35 1.85
CA ASP A 91 13.22 -14.50 2.46
C ASP A 91 14.70 -14.18 2.71
N ASP A 92 15.06 -13.98 3.96
CA ASP A 92 16.44 -13.74 4.39
C ASP A 92 17.09 -15.03 5.00
N GLY A 93 16.64 -16.20 4.55
CA GLY A 93 17.13 -17.50 5.00
C GLY A 93 16.59 -17.88 6.39
N ALA A 94 17.34 -17.58 7.45
CA ALA A 94 16.93 -17.90 8.83
C ALA A 94 15.79 -17.01 9.35
N THR A 95 15.48 -15.90 8.68
CA THR A 95 14.42 -14.95 9.03
C THR A 95 13.59 -14.60 7.80
N ARG A 96 12.46 -13.97 8.04
CA ARG A 96 11.67 -13.29 7.00
C ARG A 96 11.68 -11.79 7.29
N ALA A 97 11.57 -10.98 6.25
CA ALA A 97 11.41 -9.53 6.44
C ALA A 97 10.13 -9.04 5.77
N ILE A 98 9.37 -8.20 6.48
CA ILE A 98 8.23 -7.50 5.91
C ILE A 98 8.62 -6.04 5.72
N GLY A 99 8.40 -5.53 4.53
CA GLY A 99 8.69 -4.15 4.19
C GLY A 99 7.76 -3.59 3.14
N ARG A 100 8.03 -2.36 2.71
CA ARG A 100 7.25 -1.66 1.67
C ARG A 100 5.76 -1.58 2.00
N VAL A 101 5.44 -1.38 3.30
CA VAL A 101 4.06 -1.24 3.80
C VAL A 101 3.55 0.13 3.41
N ALA A 102 2.73 0.19 2.39
CA ALA A 102 2.17 1.44 1.85
C ALA A 102 0.66 1.34 1.65
N THR A 103 -0.03 2.47 1.85
CA THR A 103 -1.46 2.60 1.58
C THR A 103 -1.73 3.92 0.88
N ALA A 104 -2.42 3.86 -0.26
CA ALA A 104 -2.85 5.02 -1.00
C ALA A 104 -3.65 5.98 -0.09
N ALA A 105 -3.43 7.28 -0.21
CA ALA A 105 -4.10 8.28 0.62
C ALA A 105 -5.63 8.12 0.63
N SER A 106 -6.22 7.80 -0.53
CA SER A 106 -7.67 7.57 -0.70
C SER A 106 -8.21 6.30 0.00
N ALA A 107 -7.31 5.35 0.38
CA ALA A 107 -7.68 4.07 0.97
C ALA A 107 -7.28 3.94 2.45
N ARG A 108 -6.73 5.00 3.05
CA ARG A 108 -6.37 5.02 4.47
C ARG A 108 -7.61 4.96 5.37
N GLY A 109 -7.41 4.50 6.59
CA GLY A 109 -8.51 4.34 7.58
C GLY A 109 -9.43 3.14 7.34
N GLN A 110 -9.22 2.37 6.26
CA GLN A 110 -10.02 1.18 5.92
C GLN A 110 -9.45 -0.13 6.48
N GLY A 111 -8.35 -0.08 7.23
CA GLY A 111 -7.71 -1.27 7.83
C GLY A 111 -6.93 -2.15 6.85
N LEU A 112 -6.71 -1.72 5.59
CA LEU A 112 -6.07 -2.54 4.56
C LEU A 112 -4.64 -2.95 4.95
N ALA A 113 -3.83 -2.02 5.47
CA ALA A 113 -2.46 -2.33 5.92
C ALA A 113 -2.44 -3.36 7.04
N ALA A 114 -3.39 -3.32 7.98
CA ALA A 114 -3.47 -4.30 9.07
C ALA A 114 -3.76 -5.71 8.52
N ARG A 115 -4.71 -5.83 7.60
CA ARG A 115 -5.02 -7.09 6.93
C ARG A 115 -3.83 -7.61 6.10
N LEU A 116 -3.08 -6.73 5.43
CA LEU A 116 -1.87 -7.13 4.72
C LEU A 116 -0.79 -7.64 5.68
N MET A 117 -0.63 -7.03 6.87
CA MET A 117 0.30 -7.51 7.89
C MET A 117 -0.09 -8.91 8.39
N GLU A 118 -1.37 -9.17 8.61
CA GLU A 118 -1.87 -10.51 8.99
C GLU A 118 -1.55 -11.55 7.91
N GLU A 119 -1.81 -11.23 6.64
CA GLU A 119 -1.47 -12.10 5.48
C GLU A 119 0.05 -12.30 5.35
N GLY A 120 0.85 -11.25 5.47
CA GLY A 120 2.31 -11.33 5.43
C GLY A 120 2.87 -12.19 6.56
N LEU A 121 2.33 -12.08 7.76
CA LEU A 121 2.74 -12.91 8.91
C LEU A 121 2.35 -14.38 8.72
N ALA A 122 1.20 -14.67 8.12
CA ALA A 122 0.83 -16.04 7.77
C ALA A 122 1.80 -16.68 6.77
N LEU A 123 2.34 -15.90 5.81
CA LEU A 123 3.39 -16.36 4.89
C LEU A 123 4.74 -16.60 5.58
N CYS A 124 4.94 -16.03 6.77
CA CYS A 124 6.18 -16.14 7.55
C CYS A 124 6.09 -17.18 8.67
N GLU A 125 5.04 -18.02 8.69
CA GLU A 125 4.82 -19.00 9.76
C GLU A 125 6.07 -19.87 9.99
N GLY A 126 6.44 -20.06 11.27
CA GLY A 126 7.62 -20.83 11.68
C GLY A 126 8.95 -20.08 11.60
N PHE A 127 8.97 -18.84 11.12
CA PHE A 127 10.19 -18.03 11.04
C PHE A 127 10.09 -16.76 11.90
N PRO A 128 11.21 -16.31 12.48
CA PRO A 128 11.29 -14.97 13.02
C PRO A 128 11.08 -13.93 11.91
N VAL A 129 10.34 -12.86 12.19
CA VAL A 129 10.04 -11.79 11.22
C VAL A 129 10.67 -10.49 11.68
N THR A 130 11.35 -9.79 10.77
CA THR A 130 11.99 -8.50 11.01
C THR A 130 11.36 -7.41 10.15
N LEU A 131 11.45 -6.16 10.61
CA LEU A 131 11.14 -4.97 9.83
C LEU A 131 11.86 -3.74 10.41
N GLY A 132 12.07 -2.72 9.57
CA GLY A 132 12.41 -1.37 10.00
C GLY A 132 11.13 -0.54 10.06
N ALA A 133 10.68 -0.19 11.24
CA ALA A 133 9.51 0.65 11.41
C ALA A 133 9.91 2.12 11.45
N GLN A 134 9.21 2.99 10.72
CA GLN A 134 9.29 4.43 11.02
C GLN A 134 8.93 4.65 12.49
N ALA A 135 9.73 5.40 13.24
CA ALA A 135 9.66 5.44 14.70
C ALA A 135 8.26 5.78 15.26
N HIS A 136 7.51 6.63 14.56
CA HIS A 136 6.14 6.99 14.95
C HIS A 136 5.11 5.86 14.78
N LEU A 137 5.46 4.78 14.07
CA LEU A 137 4.63 3.60 13.84
C LEU A 137 4.99 2.41 14.74
N GLU A 138 5.99 2.53 15.64
CA GLU A 138 6.43 1.45 16.52
C GLU A 138 5.23 0.79 17.24
N GLY A 139 4.39 1.56 17.93
CA GLY A 139 3.22 1.04 18.64
C GLY A 139 2.15 0.44 17.73
N TRP A 140 2.12 0.81 16.44
CA TRP A 140 1.24 0.15 15.49
C TRP A 140 1.71 -1.26 15.17
N TYR A 141 3.02 -1.49 14.98
CA TYR A 141 3.59 -2.80 14.75
C TYR A 141 3.58 -3.71 15.99
N GLU A 142 3.67 -3.12 17.20
CA GLU A 142 3.54 -3.90 18.44
C GLU A 142 2.24 -4.68 18.55
N ARG A 143 1.15 -4.20 17.94
CA ARG A 143 -0.14 -4.89 17.90
C ARG A 143 -0.10 -6.23 17.17
N PHE A 144 0.90 -6.41 16.29
CA PHE A 144 1.16 -7.66 15.57
C PHE A 144 2.21 -8.54 16.24
N GLY A 145 2.60 -8.22 17.47
CA GLY A 145 3.56 -8.98 18.25
C GLY A 145 5.03 -8.63 17.98
N PHE A 146 5.31 -7.58 17.19
CA PHE A 146 6.68 -7.08 17.03
C PHE A 146 7.16 -6.41 18.31
N ARG A 147 8.47 -6.50 18.55
CA ARG A 147 9.18 -5.79 19.63
C ARG A 147 10.43 -5.16 19.05
N ARG A 148 10.84 -4.01 19.63
CA ARG A 148 12.10 -3.38 19.27
C ARG A 148 13.25 -4.36 19.48
N SER A 149 14.15 -4.50 18.52
CA SER A 149 15.26 -5.46 18.50
C SER A 149 16.64 -4.78 18.48
N GLY A 150 16.68 -3.45 18.53
CA GLY A 150 17.94 -2.68 18.52
C GLY A 150 17.71 -1.20 18.73
N GLU A 151 18.80 -0.42 18.66
CA GLU A 151 18.74 1.04 18.72
C GLU A 151 18.06 1.64 17.50
N GLY A 152 17.42 2.79 17.66
CA GLY A 152 16.85 3.55 16.55
C GLY A 152 17.96 4.08 15.63
N TYR A 153 17.65 4.25 14.36
CA TYR A 153 18.56 4.77 13.35
C TYR A 153 17.81 5.76 12.43
N VAL A 154 18.58 6.48 11.63
CA VAL A 154 18.00 7.38 10.62
C VAL A 154 18.28 6.75 9.24
N GLU A 155 17.26 6.54 8.45
CA GLU A 155 17.34 6.08 7.07
C GLU A 155 16.68 7.13 6.18
N ASP A 156 17.46 7.66 5.23
CA ASP A 156 17.02 8.71 4.29
C ASP A 156 16.33 9.91 4.97
N GLY A 157 16.83 10.32 6.15
CA GLY A 157 16.29 11.44 6.93
C GLY A 157 15.10 11.11 7.81
N ILE A 158 14.57 9.88 7.75
CA ILE A 158 13.41 9.44 8.54
C ILE A 158 13.88 8.58 9.72
N PRO A 159 13.49 8.89 10.97
CA PRO A 159 13.81 8.04 12.12
C PRO A 159 13.11 6.67 12.03
N HIS A 160 13.88 5.61 12.22
CA HIS A 160 13.43 4.22 12.20
C HIS A 160 13.84 3.48 13.47
N VAL A 161 13.11 2.40 13.77
CA VAL A 161 13.46 1.44 14.82
C VAL A 161 13.44 0.02 14.22
N PRO A 162 14.48 -0.81 14.48
CA PRO A 162 14.45 -2.21 14.08
C PRO A 162 13.49 -2.97 14.99
N MET A 163 12.62 -3.74 14.40
CA MET A 163 11.65 -4.54 15.14
C MET A 163 11.71 -6.00 14.70
N ARG A 164 11.42 -6.90 15.65
CA ARG A 164 11.41 -8.34 15.44
C ARG A 164 10.21 -8.97 16.11
N ARG A 165 9.67 -10.00 15.47
CA ARG A 165 8.64 -10.89 16.01
C ARG A 165 9.18 -12.31 15.96
N GLU A 166 9.13 -13.02 17.07
CA GLU A 166 9.48 -14.44 17.12
C GLU A 166 8.31 -15.29 16.57
N PRO A 167 8.59 -16.49 16.04
CA PRO A 167 7.52 -17.40 15.61
C PRO A 167 6.61 -17.75 16.80
N ALA A 168 5.36 -18.00 16.49
CA ALA A 168 4.36 -18.43 17.48
C ALA A 168 4.59 -19.89 17.87
#